data_483884d6d99a5c5a98ebc14f21559b92
#
_entry.id   483884d6d99a5c5a98ebc14f21559b92
#
_cell.length_a   1.000
_cell.length_b   1.000
_cell.length_c   1.000
_cell.angle_alpha   90.00
_cell.angle_beta   90.00
_cell.angle_gamma   90.00
#
_symmetry.space_group_name_H-M   'P 1'
#
loop_
_entity.id
_entity.type
_entity.pdbx_description
1 polymer ?
#
loop_
_entity_poly.entity_id
_entity_poly.type
_entity_poly.pdbx_seq_one_letter_code
_entity_poly.pdbx_strand_id
1 'polypeptide(L)'
;TSSKYGGVTPRMIDLAAPFDEAHYNQPQNIGYCMGVNSEAITEANAEKTAQEFERFIKDPHCLGIKLYPGYNAVYVNDKRHWPLFELARAYNVPVAIHTGDTAWPSGLLKYSHPLTVDEAAVAFPDVTFVIAHCGCPWFADAAEVACKNANVCIDLSGLVEGNPKPLMLLERQRGFLRQLHTWLNYLGDYEKIMYGSDWPLVNIPLYIWMISHVVPECYHEDVFYNNAVRIYSKIGKLLEKCGG
;
A
#
# COMPACT_ATOMS: atom_id res chain seq x y z
N THR A 1 5.14 8.83 -12.13
CA THR A 1 5.37 9.46 -10.83
C THR A 1 6.78 9.20 -10.38
N SER A 2 7.45 10.23 -10.04
CA SER A 2 8.88 10.34 -9.95
C SER A 2 9.47 9.51 -8.81
N SER A 3 10.19 8.46 -9.14
CA SER A 3 11.14 7.75 -8.28
C SER A 3 12.26 8.65 -7.71
N LYS A 4 12.18 9.95 -7.94
CA LYS A 4 13.20 10.96 -7.64
C LYS A 4 13.37 11.26 -6.15
N TYR A 5 12.46 10.81 -5.30
CA TYR A 5 12.30 11.37 -3.95
C TYR A 5 12.34 10.36 -2.79
N GLY A 6 12.66 9.12 -3.04
CA GLY A 6 12.82 8.10 -2.01
C GLY A 6 11.51 7.41 -1.59
N GLY A 7 11.60 6.18 -1.11
CA GLY A 7 10.47 5.38 -0.63
C GLY A 7 10.03 4.29 -1.59
N VAL A 8 8.96 3.61 -1.24
CA VAL A 8 8.32 2.62 -2.11
C VAL A 8 7.33 3.34 -3.02
N THR A 9 7.57 3.28 -4.33
CA THR A 9 6.68 3.88 -5.32
C THR A 9 6.07 2.81 -6.21
N PRO A 10 4.77 2.87 -6.52
CA PRO A 10 4.18 1.95 -7.46
C PRO A 10 4.64 2.25 -8.89
N ARG A 11 4.86 1.20 -9.65
CA ARG A 11 5.04 1.23 -11.10
C ARG A 11 3.94 0.42 -11.75
N MET A 12 3.55 0.79 -12.95
CA MET A 12 2.48 0.11 -13.67
C MET A 12 3.04 -0.64 -14.87
N ILE A 13 2.60 -1.89 -15.05
CA ILE A 13 2.78 -2.61 -16.31
C ILE A 13 1.65 -2.17 -17.23
N ASP A 14 2.00 -1.65 -18.39
CA ASP A 14 1.06 -1.44 -19.48
C ASP A 14 1.03 -2.73 -20.33
N LEU A 15 -0.08 -3.44 -20.27
CA LEU A 15 -0.27 -4.67 -21.04
C LEU A 15 -0.44 -4.40 -22.55
N ALA A 16 -0.71 -3.16 -22.94
CA ALA A 16 -0.84 -2.72 -24.33
C ALA A 16 0.50 -2.28 -24.95
N ALA A 17 1.48 -1.94 -24.11
CA ALA A 17 2.80 -1.48 -24.53
C ALA A 17 3.91 -2.18 -23.75
N PRO A 18 5.09 -2.41 -24.33
CA PRO A 18 6.24 -2.93 -23.59
C PRO A 18 6.63 -1.99 -22.45
N PHE A 19 6.99 -2.56 -21.30
CA PHE A 19 7.57 -1.78 -20.20
C PHE A 19 8.91 -1.21 -20.65
N ASP A 20 9.06 0.11 -20.56
CA ASP A 20 10.30 0.83 -20.85
C ASP A 20 10.99 1.25 -19.55
N GLU A 21 12.00 0.48 -19.15
CA GLU A 21 12.79 0.75 -17.95
C GLU A 21 13.54 2.09 -18.00
N ALA A 22 13.88 2.58 -19.21
CA ALA A 22 14.59 3.85 -19.38
C ALA A 22 13.77 5.05 -18.88
N HIS A 23 12.45 4.97 -18.88
CA HIS A 23 11.59 6.01 -18.34
C HIS A 23 11.61 6.10 -16.81
N TYR A 24 12.10 5.10 -16.12
CA TYR A 24 11.96 4.99 -14.67
C TYR A 24 13.27 5.14 -13.90
N ASN A 25 14.32 5.62 -14.48
CA ASN A 25 15.63 5.88 -13.84
C ASN A 25 15.62 5.66 -12.32
N GLN A 26 15.62 4.37 -11.91
CA GLN A 26 15.40 3.94 -10.51
C GLN A 26 16.62 4.26 -9.66
N PRO A 27 16.53 5.17 -8.68
CA PRO A 27 17.63 5.35 -7.72
C PRO A 27 17.88 4.07 -6.92
N GLN A 28 19.13 3.80 -6.59
CA GLN A 28 19.54 2.58 -5.90
C GLN A 28 18.93 2.43 -4.49
N ASN A 29 18.58 3.54 -3.86
CA ASN A 29 17.99 3.60 -2.51
C ASN A 29 16.46 3.63 -2.53
N ILE A 30 15.81 3.39 -3.67
CA ILE A 30 14.35 3.38 -3.79
C ILE A 30 13.87 2.01 -4.26
N GLY A 31 12.98 1.41 -3.48
CA GLY A 31 12.18 0.28 -3.90
C GLY A 31 10.86 0.71 -4.55
N TYR A 32 10.20 -0.21 -5.22
CA TYR A 32 8.89 0.02 -5.84
C TYR A 32 7.98 -1.20 -5.72
N CYS A 33 6.67 -0.98 -5.78
CA CYS A 33 5.70 -2.03 -6.06
C CYS A 33 5.25 -1.95 -7.51
N MET A 34 5.24 -3.10 -8.19
CA MET A 34 4.75 -3.18 -9.57
C MET A 34 3.23 -3.25 -9.59
N GLY A 35 2.59 -2.40 -10.40
CA GLY A 35 1.15 -2.37 -10.57
C GLY A 35 0.72 -2.69 -12.01
N VAL A 36 -0.58 -2.87 -12.19
CA VAL A 36 -1.22 -3.09 -13.49
C VAL A 36 -2.63 -2.51 -13.49
N ASN A 37 -3.13 -2.15 -14.67
CA ASN A 37 -4.55 -1.91 -14.85
C ASN A 37 -5.29 -3.27 -14.81
N SER A 38 -5.99 -3.54 -13.70
CA SER A 38 -6.72 -4.80 -13.50
C SER A 38 -7.83 -5.05 -14.52
N GLU A 39 -8.37 -4.00 -15.14
CA GLU A 39 -9.39 -4.15 -16.21
C GLU A 39 -8.82 -4.75 -17.49
N ALA A 40 -7.52 -4.62 -17.71
CA ALA A 40 -6.84 -5.24 -18.84
C ALA A 40 -6.49 -6.72 -18.62
N ILE A 41 -6.65 -7.23 -17.39
CA ILE A 41 -6.45 -8.63 -17.06
C ILE A 41 -7.76 -9.38 -17.34
N THR A 42 -7.66 -10.47 -18.07
CA THR A 42 -8.74 -11.42 -18.38
C THR A 42 -8.32 -12.81 -17.93
N GLU A 43 -9.25 -13.75 -17.84
CA GLU A 43 -8.92 -15.16 -17.56
C GLU A 43 -7.89 -15.72 -18.56
N ALA A 44 -7.96 -15.30 -19.82
CA ALA A 44 -7.07 -15.79 -20.87
C ALA A 44 -5.63 -15.26 -20.78
N ASN A 45 -5.41 -14.09 -20.14
CA ASN A 45 -4.09 -13.49 -20.06
C ASN A 45 -3.53 -13.40 -18.62
N ALA A 46 -4.28 -13.83 -17.61
CA ALA A 46 -3.88 -13.70 -16.21
C ALA A 46 -2.55 -14.38 -15.88
N GLU A 47 -2.34 -15.61 -16.37
CA GLU A 47 -1.08 -16.34 -16.21
C GLU A 47 0.08 -15.63 -16.94
N LYS A 48 -0.14 -15.15 -18.14
CA LYS A 48 0.86 -14.38 -18.87
C LYS A 48 1.21 -13.08 -18.15
N THR A 49 0.21 -12.41 -17.58
CA THR A 49 0.41 -11.21 -16.76
C THR A 49 1.30 -11.52 -15.55
N ALA A 50 1.04 -12.63 -14.84
CA ALA A 50 1.87 -13.04 -13.71
C ALA A 50 3.32 -13.35 -14.15
N GLN A 51 3.54 -13.97 -15.31
CA GLN A 51 4.88 -14.21 -15.88
C GLN A 51 5.62 -12.89 -16.18
N GLU A 52 4.93 -11.88 -16.70
CA GLU A 52 5.53 -10.54 -16.89
C GLU A 52 5.87 -9.89 -15.54
N PHE A 53 4.99 -9.99 -14.52
CA PHE A 53 5.28 -9.52 -13.18
C PHE A 53 6.49 -10.22 -12.55
N GLU A 54 6.66 -11.53 -12.80
CA GLU A 54 7.78 -12.30 -12.26
C GLU A 54 9.13 -11.72 -12.68
N ARG A 55 9.25 -11.19 -13.89
CA ARG A 55 10.47 -10.54 -14.39
C ARG A 55 10.87 -9.36 -13.50
N PHE A 56 9.89 -8.57 -13.05
CA PHE A 56 10.12 -7.43 -12.16
C PHE A 56 10.28 -7.87 -10.71
N ILE A 57 9.49 -8.83 -10.24
CA ILE A 57 9.61 -9.35 -8.88
C ILE A 57 11.01 -9.93 -8.62
N LYS A 58 11.71 -10.44 -9.63
CA LYS A 58 13.12 -10.88 -9.52
C LYS A 58 14.10 -9.72 -9.30
N ASP A 59 13.75 -8.50 -9.68
CA ASP A 59 14.55 -7.30 -9.35
C ASP A 59 14.53 -7.07 -7.84
N PRO A 60 15.71 -6.91 -7.19
CA PRO A 60 15.79 -6.64 -5.76
C PRO A 60 15.05 -5.35 -5.34
N HIS A 61 14.89 -4.37 -6.24
CA HIS A 61 14.16 -3.12 -5.95
C HIS A 61 12.64 -3.26 -6.10
N CYS A 62 12.13 -4.33 -6.73
CA CYS A 62 10.71 -4.61 -6.76
C CYS A 62 10.28 -5.29 -5.46
N LEU A 63 9.64 -4.53 -4.58
CA LEU A 63 9.31 -4.93 -3.21
C LEU A 63 7.97 -5.65 -3.09
N GLY A 64 7.09 -5.53 -4.10
CA GLY A 64 5.76 -6.10 -4.05
C GLY A 64 4.91 -5.79 -5.27
N ILE A 65 3.63 -6.11 -5.14
CA ILE A 65 2.60 -5.85 -6.16
C ILE A 65 1.70 -4.71 -5.66
N LYS A 66 1.22 -3.84 -6.55
CA LYS A 66 0.24 -2.80 -6.24
C LYS A 66 -1.00 -2.98 -7.11
N LEU A 67 -2.18 -3.04 -6.48
CA LEU A 67 -3.47 -3.02 -7.16
C LEU A 67 -4.23 -1.73 -6.84
N TYR A 68 -5.09 -1.31 -7.77
CA TYR A 68 -5.84 -0.06 -7.70
C TYR A 68 -7.35 -0.28 -7.85
N PRO A 69 -7.99 -1.10 -6.99
CA PRO A 69 -9.45 -1.21 -7.00
C PRO A 69 -10.09 0.15 -6.72
N GLY A 70 -11.23 0.40 -7.33
CA GLY A 70 -11.86 1.74 -7.30
C GLY A 70 -11.48 2.59 -8.50
N TYR A 71 -10.20 2.73 -8.80
CA TYR A 71 -9.72 3.25 -10.09
C TYR A 71 -9.90 2.24 -11.21
N ASN A 72 -9.74 0.96 -10.90
CA ASN A 72 -10.14 -0.16 -11.74
C ASN A 72 -11.43 -0.75 -11.17
N ALA A 73 -12.42 -1.01 -12.03
CA ALA A 73 -13.71 -1.59 -11.65
C ALA A 73 -13.61 -3.12 -11.44
N VAL A 74 -12.65 -3.55 -10.64
CA VAL A 74 -12.35 -4.95 -10.35
C VAL A 74 -12.17 -5.14 -8.85
N TYR A 75 -12.85 -6.13 -8.27
CA TYR A 75 -12.67 -6.49 -6.87
C TYR A 75 -11.31 -7.12 -6.60
N VAL A 76 -10.81 -6.96 -5.36
CA VAL A 76 -9.50 -7.50 -4.95
C VAL A 76 -9.44 -9.01 -5.16
N ASN A 77 -10.47 -9.75 -4.73
CA ASN A 77 -10.52 -11.21 -4.84
C ASN A 77 -11.03 -11.73 -6.19
N ASP A 78 -11.03 -10.91 -7.25
CA ASP A 78 -11.35 -11.41 -8.59
C ASP A 78 -10.31 -12.44 -9.03
N LYS A 79 -10.75 -13.57 -9.60
CA LYS A 79 -9.88 -14.69 -9.98
C LYS A 79 -8.77 -14.32 -10.95
N ARG A 80 -8.94 -13.24 -11.72
CA ARG A 80 -7.88 -12.70 -12.59
C ARG A 80 -6.63 -12.25 -11.83
N HIS A 81 -6.73 -11.94 -10.53
CA HIS A 81 -5.60 -11.57 -9.67
C HIS A 81 -4.93 -12.78 -9.02
N TRP A 82 -5.56 -13.95 -8.99
CA TRP A 82 -5.03 -15.12 -8.29
C TRP A 82 -3.63 -15.52 -8.73
N PRO A 83 -3.27 -15.53 -10.04
CA PRO A 83 -1.89 -15.80 -10.45
C PRO A 83 -0.88 -14.78 -9.89
N LEU A 84 -1.29 -13.51 -9.69
CA LEU A 84 -0.45 -12.51 -9.04
C LEU A 84 -0.29 -12.77 -7.53
N PHE A 85 -1.32 -13.28 -6.86
CA PHE A 85 -1.24 -13.65 -5.44
C PHE A 85 -0.37 -14.90 -5.25
N GLU A 86 -0.47 -15.88 -6.15
CA GLU A 86 0.43 -17.03 -6.16
C GLU A 86 1.90 -16.60 -6.37
N LEU A 87 2.14 -15.65 -7.24
CA LEU A 87 3.46 -15.07 -7.45
C LEU A 87 3.95 -14.33 -6.19
N ALA A 88 3.10 -13.53 -5.55
CA ALA A 88 3.42 -12.84 -4.31
C ALA A 88 3.82 -13.83 -3.21
N ARG A 89 3.07 -14.93 -3.08
CA ARG A 89 3.38 -16.03 -2.17
C ARG A 89 4.74 -16.66 -2.47
N ALA A 90 4.99 -17.01 -3.73
CA ALA A 90 6.22 -17.67 -4.15
C ALA A 90 7.48 -16.85 -3.87
N TYR A 91 7.38 -15.53 -3.96
CA TYR A 91 8.50 -14.61 -3.73
C TYR A 91 8.49 -13.95 -2.35
N ASN A 92 7.52 -14.29 -1.50
CA ASN A 92 7.32 -13.69 -0.17
C ASN A 92 7.34 -12.16 -0.23
N VAL A 93 6.53 -11.58 -1.10
CA VAL A 93 6.36 -10.13 -1.25
C VAL A 93 4.90 -9.74 -0.99
N PRO A 94 4.63 -8.55 -0.41
CA PRO A 94 3.27 -8.13 -0.13
C PRO A 94 2.53 -7.67 -1.38
N VAL A 95 1.20 -7.68 -1.28
CA VAL A 95 0.29 -7.05 -2.24
C VAL A 95 -0.32 -5.82 -1.59
N ALA A 96 0.10 -4.63 -2.01
CA ALA A 96 -0.46 -3.37 -1.55
C ALA A 96 -1.74 -3.05 -2.36
N ILE A 97 -2.82 -2.80 -1.66
CA ILE A 97 -4.15 -2.56 -2.23
C ILE A 97 -4.53 -1.11 -1.98
N HIS A 98 -4.81 -0.34 -3.04
CA HIS A 98 -5.47 0.95 -2.87
C HIS A 98 -6.83 0.73 -2.23
N THR A 99 -7.12 1.44 -1.16
CA THR A 99 -8.43 1.41 -0.50
C THR A 99 -8.87 2.82 -0.13
N GLY A 100 -10.16 2.98 0.10
CA GLY A 100 -10.69 4.28 0.50
C GLY A 100 -11.17 5.12 -0.66
N ASP A 101 -10.99 6.42 -0.52
CA ASP A 101 -11.42 7.42 -1.50
C ASP A 101 -10.66 7.31 -2.82
N THR A 102 -11.27 7.81 -3.88
CA THR A 102 -10.66 7.88 -5.21
C THR A 102 -10.60 9.33 -5.67
N ALA A 103 -9.42 9.80 -6.07
CA ALA A 103 -9.23 11.18 -6.53
C ALA A 103 -10.00 11.52 -7.82
N TRP A 104 -10.41 10.51 -8.59
CA TRP A 104 -11.12 10.72 -9.85
C TRP A 104 -12.62 10.52 -9.69
N PRO A 105 -13.46 11.44 -10.20
CA PRO A 105 -14.91 11.31 -10.13
C PRO A 105 -15.48 10.05 -10.80
N SER A 106 -14.73 9.44 -11.71
CA SER A 106 -15.09 8.17 -12.36
C SER A 106 -14.76 6.93 -11.51
N GLY A 107 -14.04 7.09 -10.39
CA GLY A 107 -13.73 6.00 -9.48
C GLY A 107 -14.98 5.42 -8.82
N LEU A 108 -14.97 4.11 -8.59
CA LEU A 108 -16.11 3.37 -8.02
C LEU A 108 -15.75 2.84 -6.64
N LEU A 109 -16.13 3.56 -5.60
CA LEU A 109 -15.78 3.32 -4.19
C LEU A 109 -16.08 1.90 -3.69
N LYS A 110 -17.08 1.22 -4.25
CA LYS A 110 -17.42 -0.14 -3.86
C LYS A 110 -16.28 -1.13 -4.07
N TYR A 111 -15.39 -0.88 -5.03
CA TYR A 111 -14.23 -1.73 -5.29
C TYR A 111 -13.05 -1.43 -4.36
N SER A 112 -12.91 -0.17 -3.90
CA SER A 112 -11.85 0.26 -2.97
C SER A 112 -12.24 0.19 -1.50
N HIS A 113 -13.44 -0.31 -1.18
CA HIS A 113 -13.85 -0.47 0.20
C HIS A 113 -12.99 -1.53 0.92
N PRO A 114 -12.47 -1.28 2.14
CA PRO A 114 -11.55 -2.20 2.85
C PRO A 114 -12.06 -3.63 2.98
N LEU A 115 -13.36 -3.85 3.13
CA LEU A 115 -13.97 -5.18 3.22
C LEU A 115 -13.69 -6.05 1.98
N THR A 116 -13.38 -5.45 0.83
CA THR A 116 -13.02 -6.22 -0.37
C THR A 116 -11.68 -6.95 -0.25
N VAL A 117 -10.84 -6.55 0.71
CA VAL A 117 -9.56 -7.22 1.01
C VAL A 117 -9.76 -8.49 1.83
N ASP A 118 -10.82 -8.55 2.64
CA ASP A 118 -11.11 -9.67 3.54
C ASP A 118 -11.19 -11.01 2.80
N GLU A 119 -11.94 -11.06 1.70
CA GLU A 119 -12.09 -12.28 0.91
C GLU A 119 -10.76 -12.76 0.31
N ALA A 120 -9.91 -11.83 -0.15
CA ALA A 120 -8.59 -12.17 -0.68
C ALA A 120 -7.65 -12.69 0.43
N ALA A 121 -7.69 -12.06 1.61
CA ALA A 121 -6.90 -12.46 2.76
C ALA A 121 -7.24 -13.87 3.26
N VAL A 122 -8.53 -14.22 3.25
CA VAL A 122 -9.01 -15.57 3.61
C VAL A 122 -8.63 -16.60 2.54
N ALA A 123 -8.73 -16.24 1.25
CA ALA A 123 -8.39 -17.14 0.15
C ALA A 123 -6.87 -17.42 0.04
N PHE A 124 -6.04 -16.46 0.45
CA PHE A 124 -4.58 -16.52 0.37
C PHE A 124 -3.93 -16.20 1.73
N PRO A 125 -4.04 -17.08 2.75
CA PRO A 125 -3.57 -16.80 4.11
C PRO A 125 -2.04 -16.63 4.20
N ASP A 126 -1.29 -17.13 3.23
CA ASP A 126 0.16 -17.03 3.15
C ASP A 126 0.66 -15.81 2.36
N VAL A 127 -0.25 -14.94 1.91
CA VAL A 127 0.07 -13.68 1.20
C VAL A 127 -0.19 -12.52 2.14
N THR A 128 0.78 -11.63 2.31
CA THR A 128 0.59 -10.39 3.06
C THR A 128 -0.12 -9.36 2.18
N PHE A 129 -1.27 -8.88 2.62
CA PHE A 129 -2.00 -7.77 2.01
C PHE A 129 -1.82 -6.49 2.81
N VAL A 130 -1.59 -5.38 2.13
CA VAL A 130 -1.46 -4.06 2.76
C VAL A 130 -2.62 -3.19 2.32
N ILE A 131 -3.49 -2.82 3.26
CA ILE A 131 -4.55 -1.83 3.09
C ILE A 131 -3.90 -0.45 3.04
N ALA A 132 -3.79 0.16 1.87
CA ALA A 132 -3.27 1.50 1.73
C ALA A 132 -4.28 2.55 2.21
N HIS A 133 -3.77 3.69 2.71
CA HIS A 133 -4.57 4.83 3.18
C HIS A 133 -5.52 4.50 4.34
N CYS A 134 -5.22 3.41 5.11
CA CYS A 134 -6.06 2.96 6.22
C CYS A 134 -7.55 2.84 5.84
N GLY A 135 -7.87 2.61 4.58
CA GLY A 135 -9.24 2.55 4.09
C GLY A 135 -10.03 3.86 4.18
N CYS A 136 -9.37 5.00 4.35
CA CYS A 136 -10.00 6.30 4.57
C CYS A 136 -11.16 6.59 3.60
N PRO A 137 -12.37 6.91 4.07
CA PRO A 137 -12.76 7.22 5.46
C PRO A 137 -13.24 6.01 6.30
N TRP A 138 -13.22 4.78 5.79
CA TRP A 138 -13.75 3.57 6.45
C TRP A 138 -12.73 2.93 7.41
N PHE A 139 -12.22 3.71 8.37
CA PHE A 139 -11.22 3.25 9.33
C PHE A 139 -11.67 2.05 10.17
N ALA A 140 -12.95 2.00 10.54
CA ALA A 140 -13.52 0.89 11.29
C ALA A 140 -13.41 -0.43 10.54
N ASP A 141 -13.80 -0.42 9.27
CA ASP A 141 -13.79 -1.61 8.42
C ASP A 141 -12.35 -2.06 8.12
N ALA A 142 -11.43 -1.11 7.87
CA ALA A 142 -10.01 -1.40 7.67
C ALA A 142 -9.38 -2.03 8.92
N ALA A 143 -9.67 -1.47 10.10
CA ALA A 143 -9.18 -1.97 11.38
C ALA A 143 -9.72 -3.38 11.66
N GLU A 144 -11.01 -3.65 11.40
CA GLU A 144 -11.60 -4.96 11.59
C GLU A 144 -11.02 -6.00 10.63
N VAL A 145 -10.84 -5.67 9.35
CA VAL A 145 -10.21 -6.58 8.37
C VAL A 145 -8.79 -6.93 8.81
N ALA A 146 -8.01 -5.96 9.29
CA ALA A 146 -6.65 -6.22 9.77
C ALA A 146 -6.63 -6.96 11.12
N CYS A 147 -7.59 -6.69 12.02
CA CYS A 147 -7.73 -7.40 13.29
C CYS A 147 -8.05 -8.89 13.10
N LYS A 148 -9.01 -9.17 12.22
CA LYS A 148 -9.46 -10.53 11.92
C LYS A 148 -8.40 -11.36 11.17
N ASN A 149 -7.69 -10.76 10.22
CA ASN A 149 -6.78 -11.48 9.32
C ASN A 149 -5.32 -11.26 9.71
N ALA A 150 -4.62 -12.32 10.10
CA ALA A 150 -3.22 -12.25 10.51
C ALA A 150 -2.28 -11.73 9.41
N ASN A 151 -2.65 -11.95 8.16
CA ASN A 151 -1.90 -11.57 6.96
C ASN A 151 -2.29 -10.20 6.37
N VAL A 152 -3.06 -9.38 7.09
CA VAL A 152 -3.43 -8.02 6.65
C VAL A 152 -2.73 -6.98 7.51
N CYS A 153 -2.07 -6.03 6.85
CA CYS A 153 -1.42 -4.86 7.42
C CYS A 153 -2.05 -3.58 6.86
N ILE A 154 -1.76 -2.45 7.48
CA ILE A 154 -2.32 -1.14 7.11
C ILE A 154 -1.18 -0.14 6.92
N ASP A 155 -1.24 0.70 5.90
CA ASP A 155 -0.42 1.91 5.85
C ASP A 155 -1.25 3.17 6.11
N LEU A 156 -0.60 4.17 6.68
CA LEU A 156 -1.21 5.44 7.06
C LEU A 156 -0.93 6.55 6.04
N SER A 157 -0.81 6.20 4.77
CA SER A 157 -0.52 7.17 3.70
C SER A 157 -1.76 7.98 3.28
N GLY A 158 -1.57 9.19 2.77
CA GLY A 158 -2.60 9.96 2.06
C GLY A 158 -3.84 10.38 2.86
N LEU A 159 -3.77 10.38 4.19
CA LEU A 159 -4.96 10.66 5.04
C LEU A 159 -5.33 12.13 5.09
N VAL A 160 -4.37 13.04 4.89
CA VAL A 160 -4.58 14.49 4.83
C VAL A 160 -3.64 15.06 3.79
N GLU A 161 -4.20 15.60 2.74
CA GLU A 161 -3.43 16.16 1.62
C GLU A 161 -3.08 17.65 1.81
N GLY A 162 -2.13 18.12 1.01
CA GLY A 162 -1.73 19.51 0.94
C GLY A 162 -0.79 19.94 2.07
N ASN A 163 -0.90 21.23 2.44
CA ASN A 163 -0.03 21.85 3.44
C ASN A 163 -0.88 22.63 4.48
N PRO A 164 -1.74 21.96 5.27
CA PRO A 164 -2.54 22.63 6.27
C PRO A 164 -1.66 23.19 7.38
N LYS A 165 -2.08 24.31 7.99
CA LYS A 165 -1.39 24.83 9.19
C LYS A 165 -1.63 23.87 10.36
N PRO A 166 -0.61 23.53 11.19
CA PRO A 166 -0.73 22.56 12.29
C PRO A 166 -1.91 22.79 13.24
N LEU A 167 -2.12 24.04 13.67
CA LEU A 167 -3.25 24.39 14.54
C LEU A 167 -4.61 24.18 13.85
N MET A 168 -4.72 24.54 12.57
CA MET A 168 -5.95 24.29 11.80
C MET A 168 -6.20 22.79 11.60
N LEU A 169 -5.14 22.00 11.44
CA LEU A 169 -5.24 20.54 11.35
C LEU A 169 -5.81 19.98 12.65
N LEU A 170 -5.25 20.35 13.80
CA LEU A 170 -5.73 19.88 15.11
C LEU A 170 -7.16 20.33 15.40
N GLU A 171 -7.54 21.56 15.05
CA GLU A 171 -8.86 22.09 15.33
C GLU A 171 -9.93 21.55 14.38
N ARG A 172 -9.69 21.61 13.06
CA ARG A 172 -10.67 21.24 12.04
C ARG A 172 -10.78 19.75 11.81
N GLN A 173 -9.66 19.03 11.95
CA GLN A 173 -9.58 17.58 11.76
C GLN A 173 -9.61 16.79 13.07
N ARG A 174 -9.93 17.43 14.20
CA ARG A 174 -9.96 16.77 15.51
C ARG A 174 -10.83 15.51 15.51
N GLY A 175 -12.00 15.56 14.91
CA GLY A 175 -12.91 14.41 14.81
C GLY A 175 -12.31 13.28 13.99
N PHE A 176 -11.70 13.61 12.85
CA PHE A 176 -11.04 12.67 11.94
C PHE A 176 -9.83 12.00 12.63
N LEU A 177 -8.92 12.78 13.21
CA LEU A 177 -7.75 12.26 13.92
C LEU A 177 -8.15 11.39 15.12
N ARG A 178 -9.23 11.76 15.83
CA ARG A 178 -9.77 10.95 16.92
C ARG A 178 -10.35 9.63 16.42
N GLN A 179 -11.06 9.61 15.29
CA GLN A 179 -11.55 8.37 14.69
C GLN A 179 -10.39 7.47 14.30
N LEU A 180 -9.38 8.00 13.60
CA LEU A 180 -8.18 7.25 13.25
C LEU A 180 -7.54 6.64 14.50
N HIS A 181 -7.23 7.44 15.52
CA HIS A 181 -6.68 6.96 16.79
C HIS A 181 -7.55 5.88 17.44
N THR A 182 -8.88 6.06 17.44
CA THR A 182 -9.80 5.07 18.01
C THR A 182 -9.67 3.71 17.33
N TRP A 183 -9.64 3.69 16.02
CA TRP A 183 -9.63 2.44 15.27
C TRP A 183 -8.25 1.79 15.20
N LEU A 184 -7.16 2.56 15.27
CA LEU A 184 -5.82 1.99 15.45
C LEU A 184 -5.68 1.34 16.84
N ASN A 185 -6.26 1.95 17.90
CA ASN A 185 -6.31 1.33 19.23
C ASN A 185 -7.25 0.11 19.29
N TYR A 186 -8.33 0.10 18.51
CA TYR A 186 -9.19 -1.09 18.36
C TYR A 186 -8.42 -2.25 17.75
N LEU A 187 -7.68 -2.02 16.67
CA LEU A 187 -6.77 -3.01 16.09
C LEU A 187 -5.76 -3.49 17.13
N GLY A 188 -5.17 -2.59 17.93
CA GLY A 188 -4.29 -2.89 19.06
C GLY A 188 -2.93 -3.47 18.70
N ASP A 189 -2.77 -4.01 17.51
CA ASP A 189 -1.54 -4.61 16.99
C ASP A 189 -0.80 -3.61 16.10
N TYR A 190 0.07 -2.82 16.72
CA TYR A 190 0.85 -1.80 16.02
C TYR A 190 1.94 -2.37 15.12
N GLU A 191 2.29 -3.65 15.20
CA GLU A 191 3.18 -4.30 14.26
C GLU A 191 2.58 -4.41 12.85
N LYS A 192 1.26 -4.32 12.72
CA LYS A 192 0.55 -4.32 11.44
C LYS A 192 0.42 -2.94 10.80
N ILE A 193 0.87 -1.88 11.45
CA ILE A 193 0.67 -0.51 11.02
C ILE A 193 1.99 0.06 10.48
N MET A 194 1.96 0.68 9.31
CA MET A 194 3.13 1.32 8.70
C MET A 194 2.86 2.80 8.42
N TYR A 195 3.88 3.62 8.60
CA TYR A 195 3.90 4.96 8.04
C TYR A 195 3.99 4.91 6.51
N GLY A 196 3.20 5.74 5.85
CA GLY A 196 3.29 6.09 4.44
C GLY A 196 2.93 7.56 4.27
N SER A 197 3.36 8.22 3.22
CA SER A 197 3.06 9.64 2.98
C SER A 197 2.10 9.88 1.83
N ASP A 198 2.13 9.04 0.80
CA ASP A 198 1.49 9.31 -0.49
C ASP A 198 2.02 10.59 -1.16
N TRP A 199 3.34 10.84 -0.96
CA TRP A 199 4.00 11.96 -1.61
C TRP A 199 3.88 11.86 -3.15
N PRO A 200 3.63 12.94 -3.90
CA PRO A 200 3.80 14.36 -3.53
C PRO A 200 2.54 15.07 -2.99
N LEU A 201 1.49 14.37 -2.64
CA LEU A 201 0.21 14.96 -2.22
C LEU A 201 0.28 15.63 -0.86
N VAL A 202 1.28 15.31 -0.04
CA VAL A 202 1.42 15.78 1.34
C VAL A 202 2.71 16.55 1.59
N ASN A 203 2.70 17.43 2.58
CA ASN A 203 3.92 17.99 3.17
C ASN A 203 4.50 16.98 4.16
N ILE A 204 5.63 16.33 3.80
CA ILE A 204 6.21 15.22 4.58
C ILE A 204 6.51 15.59 6.04
N PRO A 205 7.22 16.70 6.38
CA PRO A 205 7.45 17.08 7.78
C PRO A 205 6.18 17.23 8.61
N LEU A 206 5.17 17.89 8.03
CA LEU A 206 3.88 18.06 8.70
C LEU A 206 3.15 16.72 8.85
N TYR A 207 3.25 15.86 7.86
CA TYR A 207 2.60 14.56 7.88
C TYR A 207 3.22 13.62 8.93
N ILE A 208 4.55 13.59 9.03
CA ILE A 208 5.28 12.89 10.11
C ILE A 208 4.80 13.40 11.46
N TRP A 209 4.75 14.72 11.64
CA TRP A 209 4.27 15.34 12.87
C TRP A 209 2.83 14.92 13.20
N MET A 210 1.93 14.91 12.22
CA MET A 210 0.53 14.49 12.41
C MET A 210 0.43 13.03 12.85
N ILE A 211 1.11 12.12 12.13
CA ILE A 211 1.07 10.69 12.45
C ILE A 211 1.70 10.41 13.82
N SER A 212 2.77 11.10 14.20
CA SER A 212 3.38 10.96 15.52
C SER A 212 2.46 11.43 16.67
N HIS A 213 1.44 12.23 16.38
CA HIS A 213 0.42 12.60 17.38
C HIS A 213 -0.75 11.61 17.46
N VAL A 214 -0.91 10.76 16.47
CA VAL A 214 -1.97 9.74 16.44
C VAL A 214 -1.46 8.39 16.94
N VAL A 215 -0.22 8.04 16.60
CA VAL A 215 0.43 6.79 17.02
C VAL A 215 1.09 7.01 18.39
N PRO A 216 0.88 6.14 19.40
CA PRO A 216 1.59 6.23 20.67
C PRO A 216 3.12 6.16 20.50
N GLU A 217 3.84 6.97 21.28
CA GLU A 217 5.31 7.14 21.16
C GLU A 217 6.08 5.82 21.23
N CYS A 218 5.63 4.89 22.06
CA CYS A 218 6.26 3.57 22.23
C CYS A 218 6.25 2.70 20.95
N TYR A 219 5.43 3.04 19.96
CA TYR A 219 5.34 2.34 18.67
C TYR A 219 5.92 3.12 17.48
N HIS A 220 6.53 4.30 17.73
CA HIS A 220 7.04 5.15 16.64
C HIS A 220 8.10 4.43 15.81
N GLU A 221 9.07 3.76 16.44
CA GLU A 221 10.12 3.06 15.72
C GLU A 221 9.56 1.96 14.80
N ASP A 222 8.59 1.20 15.31
CA ASP A 222 7.95 0.14 14.56
C ASP A 222 7.14 0.69 13.39
N VAL A 223 6.25 1.67 13.66
CA VAL A 223 5.35 2.22 12.64
C VAL A 223 6.11 3.01 11.58
N PHE A 224 7.12 3.79 11.97
CA PHE A 224 7.88 4.62 11.01
C PHE A 224 8.99 3.86 10.27
N TYR A 225 9.41 2.68 10.75
CA TYR A 225 10.54 1.97 10.15
C TYR A 225 10.44 0.44 10.19
N ASN A 226 10.44 -0.19 11.37
CA ASN A 226 10.64 -1.64 11.50
C ASN A 226 9.58 -2.46 10.77
N ASN A 227 8.31 -2.05 10.84
CA ASN A 227 7.21 -2.77 10.20
C ASN A 227 7.35 -2.77 8.68
N ALA A 228 7.74 -1.65 8.07
CA ALA A 228 7.97 -1.60 6.62
C ALA A 228 9.11 -2.54 6.21
N VAL A 229 10.22 -2.58 6.97
CA VAL A 229 11.35 -3.49 6.72
C VAL A 229 10.92 -4.96 6.83
N ARG A 230 10.07 -5.29 7.80
CA ARG A 230 9.57 -6.65 8.00
C ARG A 230 8.56 -7.07 6.94
N ILE A 231 7.59 -6.20 6.64
CA ILE A 231 6.48 -6.50 5.72
C ILE A 231 6.97 -6.56 4.27
N TYR A 232 7.82 -5.62 3.87
CA TYR A 232 8.47 -5.63 2.57
C TYR A 232 9.82 -6.35 2.66
N SER A 233 9.81 -7.68 2.71
CA SER A 233 10.93 -8.56 3.03
C SER A 233 12.25 -8.30 2.30
N LYS A 234 12.20 -7.65 1.13
CA LYS A 234 13.38 -7.30 0.34
C LYS A 234 14.08 -6.02 0.80
N ILE A 235 13.42 -5.17 1.62
CA ILE A 235 14.02 -3.90 2.08
C ILE A 235 15.32 -4.14 2.84
N GLY A 236 15.38 -5.15 3.73
CA GLY A 236 16.58 -5.47 4.49
C GLY A 236 17.82 -5.65 3.60
N LYS A 237 17.66 -6.38 2.49
CA LYS A 237 18.73 -6.61 1.51
C LYS A 237 19.17 -5.34 0.77
N LEU A 238 18.27 -4.37 0.58
CA LEU A 238 18.59 -3.08 -0.03
C LEU A 238 19.37 -2.20 0.97
N LEU A 239 18.97 -2.21 2.23
CA LEU A 239 19.65 -1.45 3.30
C LEU A 239 21.09 -1.93 3.52
N GLU A 240 21.34 -3.24 3.49
CA GLU A 240 22.69 -3.81 3.59
C GLU A 240 23.63 -3.31 2.48
N LYS A 241 23.11 -3.09 1.27
CA LYS A 241 23.88 -2.57 0.13
C LYS A 241 24.14 -1.07 0.18
N CYS A 242 23.30 -0.32 0.91
CA CYS A 242 23.44 1.14 1.04
C CYS A 242 24.29 1.55 2.25
N GLY A 243 24.55 0.65 3.18
CA GLY A 243 25.33 0.89 4.43
C GLY A 243 26.79 0.45 4.39
N GLY A 244 27.31 0.07 3.22
CA GLY A 244 28.70 -0.30 2.98
C GLY A 244 29.54 0.85 2.45
#